data_04131a4074f3f589e3c10f017e204e8e
#
_entry.id   04131a4074f3f589e3c10f017e204e8e
#
_cell.length_a   1.000
_cell.length_b   1.000
_cell.length_c   1.000
_cell.angle_alpha   90.00
_cell.angle_beta   90.00
_cell.angle_gamma   90.00
#
_symmetry.space_group_name_H-M   'P 1'
#
loop_
_entity.id
_entity.type
_entity.pdbx_description
1 polymer ?
#
loop_
_entity_poly.entity_id
_entity_poly.type
_entity_poly.pdbx_seq_one_letter_code
_entity_poly.pdbx_strand_id
1 'polypeptide(L)'
;MKKILFLSMMLVTLMACKNDNPLLVEQNTPFGVPAFDKVKIEHYLPAFEKAIAENEAEIAAIANNPEAPTFANTIEALDRSGELLNKVVGVFFNVIEADGNDEMNAIAEEVSPKLSALSDGIILNDALFQRVKAVY
;
A
#
# COMPACT_ATOMS: atom_id res chain seq x y z
N MET A 1 -32.34 -29.40 41.01
CA MET A 1 -31.74 -29.75 39.70
C MET A 1 -31.12 -28.50 39.13
N LYS A 2 -29.81 -28.37 39.32
CA LYS A 2 -29.06 -27.17 38.90
C LYS A 2 -28.52 -27.39 37.49
N LYS A 3 -29.03 -26.66 36.51
CA LYS A 3 -28.48 -26.66 35.14
C LYS A 3 -27.26 -25.75 35.10
N ILE A 4 -26.09 -26.36 35.02
CA ILE A 4 -24.82 -25.66 34.83
C ILE A 4 -24.71 -25.33 33.33
N LEU A 5 -24.81 -24.05 33.02
CA LEU A 5 -24.63 -23.52 31.67
C LEU A 5 -23.12 -23.36 31.43
N PHE A 6 -22.51 -24.28 30.69
CA PHE A 6 -21.14 -24.15 30.22
C PHE A 6 -21.11 -23.10 29.08
N LEU A 7 -20.79 -21.89 29.43
CA LEU A 7 -20.46 -20.85 28.44
C LEU A 7 -19.01 -21.09 27.95
N SER A 8 -18.90 -21.83 26.85
CA SER A 8 -17.64 -22.01 26.15
C SER A 8 -17.21 -20.67 25.53
N MET A 9 -16.33 -19.97 26.22
CA MET A 9 -15.67 -18.76 25.74
C MET A 9 -14.64 -19.20 24.72
N MET A 10 -15.04 -19.20 23.43
CA MET A 10 -14.16 -19.44 22.30
C MET A 10 -13.21 -18.25 22.18
N LEU A 11 -12.04 -18.41 22.78
CA LEU A 11 -10.93 -17.45 22.69
C LEU A 11 -10.39 -17.50 21.25
N VAL A 12 -10.93 -16.64 20.39
CA VAL A 12 -10.36 -16.41 19.07
C VAL A 12 -9.03 -15.66 19.29
N THR A 13 -7.95 -16.42 19.37
CA THR A 13 -6.60 -15.84 19.27
C THR A 13 -6.44 -15.27 17.86
N LEU A 14 -6.63 -13.98 17.71
CA LEU A 14 -6.14 -13.24 16.56
C LEU A 14 -4.62 -13.41 16.53
N MET A 15 -4.14 -14.40 15.80
CA MET A 15 -2.76 -14.43 15.36
C MET A 15 -2.59 -13.19 14.47
N ALA A 16 -2.17 -12.08 15.06
CA ALA A 16 -1.58 -10.99 14.31
C ALA A 16 -0.37 -11.61 13.60
N CYS A 17 -0.51 -11.93 12.32
CA CYS A 17 0.63 -12.22 11.47
C CYS A 17 1.53 -11.00 11.55
N LYS A 18 2.64 -11.11 12.29
CA LYS A 18 3.69 -10.12 12.26
C LYS A 18 4.18 -10.11 10.83
N ASN A 19 3.90 -9.03 10.13
CA ASN A 19 4.33 -8.89 8.75
C ASN A 19 5.84 -8.60 8.78
N ASP A 20 6.63 -9.67 8.70
CA ASP A 20 8.10 -9.57 8.79
C ASP A 20 8.72 -9.06 7.47
N ASN A 21 7.88 -8.63 6.50
CA ASN A 21 8.36 -8.08 5.24
C ASN A 21 9.03 -6.70 5.48
N PRO A 22 10.34 -6.59 5.26
CA PRO A 22 11.09 -5.37 5.55
C PRO A 22 10.66 -4.17 4.69
N LEU A 23 9.99 -4.39 3.56
CA LEU A 23 9.44 -3.31 2.72
C LEU A 23 8.20 -2.66 3.32
N LEU A 24 7.49 -3.38 4.19
CA LEU A 24 6.20 -2.97 4.78
C LEU A 24 6.32 -2.37 6.19
N VAL A 25 7.52 -2.30 6.74
CA VAL A 25 7.76 -1.73 8.06
C VAL A 25 8.54 -0.42 7.93
N GLU A 26 8.38 0.42 8.96
CA GLU A 26 9.18 1.64 9.07
C GLU A 26 10.67 1.29 9.15
N GLN A 27 11.49 1.99 8.37
CA GLN A 27 12.94 1.74 8.33
C GLN A 27 13.62 2.47 9.48
N ASN A 28 14.07 1.71 10.47
CA ASN A 28 14.83 2.23 11.60
C ASN A 28 16.36 2.28 11.28
N THR A 29 16.67 2.80 10.11
CA THR A 29 18.03 2.91 9.57
C THR A 29 18.45 4.38 9.47
N PRO A 30 19.75 4.71 9.45
CA PRO A 30 20.19 6.06 9.19
C PRO A 30 19.56 6.62 7.89
N PHE A 31 18.98 7.80 7.97
CA PHE A 31 18.32 8.50 6.87
C PHE A 31 17.11 7.77 6.25
N GLY A 32 16.53 6.76 6.94
CA GLY A 32 15.38 6.01 6.42
C GLY A 32 15.71 5.13 5.20
N VAL A 33 16.98 4.85 4.95
CA VAL A 33 17.41 4.00 3.83
C VAL A 33 16.83 2.59 4.00
N PRO A 34 16.25 1.99 2.95
CA PRO A 34 15.77 0.60 3.01
C PRO A 34 16.87 -0.37 3.45
N ALA A 35 16.53 -1.32 4.32
CA ALA A 35 17.45 -2.35 4.78
C ALA A 35 17.64 -3.42 3.68
N PHE A 36 18.37 -3.08 2.61
CA PHE A 36 18.56 -3.93 1.43
C PHE A 36 19.12 -5.31 1.77
N ASP A 37 19.94 -5.42 2.82
CA ASP A 37 20.48 -6.68 3.34
C ASP A 37 19.41 -7.65 3.88
N LYS A 38 18.20 -7.15 4.17
CA LYS A 38 17.06 -7.91 4.68
C LYS A 38 15.98 -8.16 3.64
N VAL A 39 16.01 -7.42 2.53
CA VAL A 39 15.02 -7.58 1.45
C VAL A 39 15.41 -8.78 0.60
N LYS A 40 14.46 -9.69 0.39
CA LYS A 40 14.57 -10.84 -0.50
C LYS A 40 13.57 -10.72 -1.64
N ILE A 41 13.78 -11.48 -2.72
CA ILE A 41 12.88 -11.45 -3.89
C ILE A 41 11.45 -11.80 -3.49
N GLU A 42 11.25 -12.78 -2.61
CA GLU A 42 9.94 -13.21 -2.08
C GLU A 42 9.14 -12.09 -1.36
N HIS A 43 9.80 -11.00 -0.96
CA HIS A 43 9.16 -9.87 -0.28
C HIS A 43 8.48 -8.90 -1.24
N TYR A 44 8.90 -8.83 -2.51
CA TYR A 44 8.44 -7.79 -3.42
C TYR A 44 6.97 -7.93 -3.81
N LEU A 45 6.55 -9.10 -4.31
CA LEU A 45 5.17 -9.27 -4.78
C LEU A 45 4.13 -9.01 -3.68
N PRO A 46 4.25 -9.58 -2.46
CA PRO A 46 3.34 -9.25 -1.36
C PRO A 46 3.39 -7.77 -0.94
N ALA A 47 4.55 -7.11 -1.07
CA ALA A 47 4.68 -5.69 -0.78
C ALA A 47 3.94 -4.84 -1.82
N PHE A 48 4.06 -5.16 -3.10
CA PHE A 48 3.31 -4.51 -4.16
C PHE A 48 1.80 -4.65 -3.98
N GLU A 49 1.32 -5.88 -3.74
CA GLU A 49 -0.11 -6.14 -3.54
C GLU A 49 -0.70 -5.31 -2.40
N LYS A 50 0.01 -5.28 -1.26
CA LYS A 50 -0.40 -4.48 -0.11
C LYS A 50 -0.36 -2.99 -0.41
N ALA A 51 0.71 -2.50 -1.03
CA ALA A 51 0.90 -1.09 -1.30
C ALA A 51 -0.09 -0.54 -2.33
N ILE A 52 -0.43 -1.34 -3.35
CA ILE A 52 -1.47 -1.02 -4.33
C ILE A 52 -2.83 -0.90 -3.63
N ALA A 53 -3.22 -1.91 -2.84
CA ALA A 53 -4.50 -1.91 -2.13
C ALA A 53 -4.60 -0.75 -1.12
N GLU A 54 -3.51 -0.38 -0.46
CA GLU A 54 -3.46 0.75 0.45
C GLU A 54 -3.66 2.08 -0.31
N ASN A 55 -2.96 2.27 -1.42
CA ASN A 55 -3.13 3.48 -2.24
C ASN A 55 -4.54 3.59 -2.85
N GLU A 56 -5.13 2.48 -3.33
CA GLU A 56 -6.53 2.47 -3.77
C GLU A 56 -7.49 2.92 -2.67
N ALA A 57 -7.28 2.47 -1.43
CA ALA A 57 -8.10 2.85 -0.28
C ALA A 57 -7.91 4.32 0.09
N GLU A 58 -6.70 4.86 0.04
CA GLU A 58 -6.39 6.27 0.26
C GLU A 58 -7.08 7.17 -0.78
N ILE A 59 -6.97 6.83 -2.06
CA ILE A 59 -7.64 7.54 -3.15
C ILE A 59 -9.16 7.49 -2.99
N ALA A 60 -9.71 6.33 -2.65
CA ALA A 60 -11.15 6.19 -2.39
C ALA A 60 -11.60 7.05 -1.20
N ALA A 61 -10.80 7.13 -0.13
CA ALA A 61 -11.09 7.97 1.02
C ALA A 61 -11.09 9.46 0.66
N ILE A 62 -10.16 9.91 -0.18
CA ILE A 62 -10.12 11.29 -0.67
C ILE A 62 -11.35 11.57 -1.55
N ALA A 63 -11.59 10.71 -2.55
CA ALA A 63 -12.67 10.91 -3.52
C ALA A 63 -14.06 10.94 -2.87
N ASN A 64 -14.27 10.12 -1.83
CA ASN A 64 -15.55 9.98 -1.13
C ASN A 64 -15.63 10.78 0.19
N ASN A 65 -14.68 11.67 0.46
CA ASN A 65 -14.71 12.47 1.69
C ASN A 65 -15.99 13.32 1.75
N PRO A 66 -16.81 13.19 2.80
CA PRO A 66 -18.10 13.92 2.91
C PRO A 66 -17.92 15.42 3.19
N GLU A 67 -16.75 15.85 3.61
CA GLU A 67 -16.47 17.26 3.86
C GLU A 67 -16.30 18.04 2.56
N ALA A 68 -16.56 19.33 2.59
CA ALA A 68 -16.30 20.22 1.47
C ALA A 68 -14.83 20.15 1.05
N PRO A 69 -14.51 20.11 -0.26
CA PRO A 69 -13.14 20.07 -0.72
C PRO A 69 -12.34 21.29 -0.27
N THR A 70 -11.15 21.03 0.28
CA THR A 70 -10.16 22.03 0.66
C THR A 70 -8.80 21.62 0.15
N PHE A 71 -7.83 22.54 0.13
CA PHE A 71 -6.46 22.21 -0.22
C PHE A 71 -5.92 21.06 0.63
N ALA A 72 -6.13 21.10 1.95
CA ALA A 72 -5.62 20.10 2.89
C ALA A 72 -6.26 18.71 2.70
N ASN A 73 -7.60 18.62 2.58
CA ASN A 73 -8.29 17.34 2.49
C ASN A 73 -8.41 16.79 1.05
N THR A 74 -7.85 17.47 0.07
CA THR A 74 -7.89 17.05 -1.33
C THR A 74 -6.51 17.07 -1.96
N ILE A 75 -5.86 18.23 -2.09
CA ILE A 75 -4.56 18.32 -2.80
C ILE A 75 -3.43 17.75 -1.94
N GLU A 76 -3.31 18.21 -0.71
CA GLU A 76 -2.28 17.73 0.21
C GLU A 76 -2.48 16.24 0.57
N ALA A 77 -3.74 15.81 0.72
CA ALA A 77 -4.05 14.40 0.93
C ALA A 77 -3.67 13.53 -0.29
N LEU A 78 -3.90 14.03 -1.52
CA LEU A 78 -3.50 13.35 -2.76
C LEU A 78 -1.99 13.29 -2.92
N ASP A 79 -1.27 14.36 -2.59
CA ASP A 79 0.19 14.41 -2.63
C ASP A 79 0.85 13.41 -1.68
N ARG A 80 0.23 13.17 -0.52
CA ARG A 80 0.70 12.19 0.47
C ARG A 80 0.26 10.76 0.18
N SER A 81 -0.73 10.57 -0.70
CA SER A 81 -1.22 9.22 -1.00
C SER A 81 -0.17 8.39 -1.77
N GLY A 82 -0.16 7.09 -1.54
CA GLY A 82 0.75 6.16 -2.20
C GLY A 82 2.20 6.20 -1.68
N GLU A 83 2.47 6.73 -0.49
CA GLU A 83 3.82 6.76 0.08
C GLU A 83 4.45 5.37 0.17
N LEU A 84 3.69 4.38 0.66
CA LEU A 84 4.16 2.99 0.71
C LEU A 84 4.44 2.44 -0.69
N LEU A 85 3.55 2.72 -1.65
CA LEU A 85 3.72 2.26 -3.02
C LEU A 85 4.95 2.87 -3.68
N ASN A 86 5.16 4.17 -3.52
CA ASN A 86 6.33 4.87 -4.04
C ASN A 86 7.63 4.29 -3.47
N LYS A 87 7.64 3.96 -2.18
CA LYS A 87 8.76 3.28 -1.53
C LYS A 87 9.04 1.90 -2.15
N VAL A 88 8.02 1.06 -2.30
CA VAL A 88 8.17 -0.29 -2.85
C VAL A 88 8.62 -0.24 -4.30
N VAL A 89 7.98 0.60 -5.12
CA VAL A 89 8.35 0.85 -6.53
C VAL A 89 9.80 1.31 -6.64
N GLY A 90 10.18 2.33 -5.86
CA GLY A 90 11.53 2.88 -5.87
C GLY A 90 12.60 1.84 -5.50
N VAL A 91 12.36 1.04 -4.45
CA VAL A 91 13.30 -0.03 -4.06
C VAL A 91 13.41 -1.10 -5.15
N PHE A 92 12.28 -1.59 -5.64
CA PHE A 92 12.25 -2.71 -6.58
C PHE A 92 12.91 -2.34 -7.92
N PHE A 93 12.48 -1.25 -8.55
CA PHE A 93 12.98 -0.89 -9.89
C PHE A 93 14.44 -0.43 -9.86
N ASN A 94 14.92 0.18 -8.77
CA ASN A 94 16.35 0.45 -8.63
C ASN A 94 17.19 -0.84 -8.48
N VAL A 95 16.69 -1.82 -7.73
CA VAL A 95 17.42 -3.10 -7.55
C VAL A 95 17.43 -3.92 -8.83
N ILE A 96 16.29 -4.03 -9.54
CA ILE A 96 16.22 -4.79 -10.79
C ILE A 96 17.12 -4.21 -11.90
N GLU A 97 17.27 -2.90 -11.96
CA GLU A 97 18.19 -2.26 -12.90
C GLU A 97 19.67 -2.48 -12.55
N ALA A 98 19.99 -2.60 -11.27
CA ALA A 98 21.35 -2.76 -10.80
C ALA A 98 21.83 -4.23 -10.78
N ASP A 99 20.95 -5.16 -10.37
CA ASP A 99 21.25 -6.57 -10.13
C ASP A 99 20.02 -7.47 -10.37
N GLY A 100 19.32 -7.24 -11.49
CA GLY A 100 18.12 -7.96 -11.89
C GLY A 100 18.42 -9.38 -12.35
N ASN A 101 17.41 -10.25 -12.20
CA ASN A 101 17.43 -11.63 -12.66
C ASN A 101 16.06 -12.03 -13.20
N ASP A 102 15.94 -13.25 -13.74
CA ASP A 102 14.71 -13.73 -14.38
C ASP A 102 13.51 -13.76 -13.42
N GLU A 103 13.73 -14.05 -12.12
CA GLU A 103 12.69 -14.07 -11.11
C GLU A 103 12.15 -12.64 -10.84
N MET A 104 13.03 -11.66 -10.76
CA MET A 104 12.63 -10.26 -10.62
C MET A 104 11.94 -9.74 -11.90
N ASN A 105 12.41 -10.15 -13.08
CA ASN A 105 11.76 -9.81 -14.35
C ASN A 105 10.32 -10.34 -14.39
N ALA A 106 10.07 -11.56 -13.93
CA ALA A 106 8.73 -12.13 -13.83
C ALA A 106 7.83 -11.32 -12.88
N ILE A 107 8.35 -10.85 -11.75
CA ILE A 107 7.62 -9.95 -10.86
C ILE A 107 7.30 -8.61 -11.57
N ALA A 108 8.27 -8.04 -12.28
CA ALA A 108 8.06 -6.79 -13.02
C ALA A 108 6.96 -6.93 -14.08
N GLU A 109 6.93 -8.05 -14.81
CA GLU A 109 5.90 -8.36 -15.79
C GLU A 109 4.51 -8.49 -15.14
N GLU A 110 4.43 -9.02 -13.93
CA GLU A 110 3.18 -9.17 -13.19
C GLU A 110 2.67 -7.83 -12.61
N VAL A 111 3.56 -7.02 -12.03
CA VAL A 111 3.15 -5.81 -11.31
C VAL A 111 2.94 -4.61 -12.24
N SER A 112 3.66 -4.51 -13.37
CA SER A 112 3.56 -3.36 -14.27
C SER A 112 2.15 -3.08 -14.79
N PRO A 113 1.35 -4.06 -15.23
CA PRO A 113 -0.03 -3.81 -15.63
C PRO A 113 -0.92 -3.39 -14.45
N LYS A 114 -0.66 -3.89 -13.23
CA LYS A 114 -1.39 -3.50 -12.02
C LYS A 114 -1.12 -2.03 -11.66
N LEU A 115 0.15 -1.60 -11.76
CA LEU A 115 0.55 -0.21 -11.54
C LEU A 115 -0.06 0.74 -12.58
N SER A 116 -0.08 0.32 -13.84
CA SER A 116 -0.73 1.09 -14.91
C SER A 116 -2.23 1.23 -14.68
N ALA A 117 -2.91 0.13 -14.33
CA ALA A 117 -4.34 0.15 -14.03
C ALA A 117 -4.68 1.05 -12.83
N LEU A 118 -3.85 1.03 -11.77
CA LEU A 118 -3.99 1.92 -10.63
C LEU A 118 -3.85 3.40 -11.05
N SER A 119 -2.80 3.71 -11.80
CA SER A 119 -2.57 5.08 -12.32
C SER A 119 -3.73 5.58 -13.15
N ASP A 120 -4.21 4.76 -14.08
CA ASP A 120 -5.37 5.08 -14.91
C ASP A 120 -6.64 5.26 -14.06
N GLY A 121 -6.83 4.40 -13.05
CA GLY A 121 -7.94 4.49 -12.11
C GLY A 121 -7.93 5.78 -11.29
N ILE A 122 -6.78 6.31 -10.94
CA ILE A 122 -6.63 7.60 -10.25
C ILE A 122 -6.93 8.77 -11.20
N ILE A 123 -6.30 8.76 -12.39
CA ILE A 123 -6.41 9.85 -13.37
C ILE A 123 -7.85 9.97 -13.91
N LEU A 124 -8.52 8.85 -14.13
CA LEU A 124 -9.87 8.80 -14.66
C LEU A 124 -10.97 8.83 -13.58
N ASN A 125 -10.62 9.05 -12.32
CA ASN A 125 -11.57 9.11 -11.23
C ASN A 125 -12.34 10.45 -11.24
N ASP A 126 -13.57 10.42 -11.73
CA ASP A 126 -14.39 11.63 -11.84
C ASP A 126 -14.68 12.28 -10.47
N ALA A 127 -14.95 11.49 -9.42
CA ALA A 127 -15.19 12.02 -8.08
C ALA A 127 -13.96 12.75 -7.53
N LEU A 128 -12.77 12.19 -7.70
CA LEU A 128 -11.51 12.83 -7.33
C LEU A 128 -11.29 14.11 -8.16
N PHE A 129 -11.52 14.05 -9.48
CA PHE A 129 -11.41 15.20 -10.36
C PHE A 129 -12.32 16.36 -9.95
N GLN A 130 -13.60 16.08 -9.60
CA GLN A 130 -14.53 17.11 -9.13
C GLN A 130 -14.08 17.76 -7.82
N ARG A 131 -13.48 16.98 -6.92
CA ARG A 131 -12.91 17.53 -5.68
C ARG A 131 -11.71 18.45 -5.95
N VAL A 132 -10.77 18.00 -6.81
CA VAL A 132 -9.63 18.82 -7.23
C VAL A 132 -10.11 20.12 -7.87
N LYS A 133 -11.05 20.04 -8.82
CA LYS A 133 -11.64 21.20 -9.50
C LYS A 133 -12.32 22.17 -8.54
N ALA A 134 -12.93 21.68 -7.47
CA ALA A 134 -13.62 22.55 -6.49
C ALA A 134 -12.64 23.30 -5.56
N VAL A 135 -11.39 22.88 -5.47
CA VAL A 135 -10.34 23.58 -4.70
C VAL A 135 -9.71 24.72 -5.51
N TYR A 136 -9.77 24.63 -6.84
CA TYR A 136 -9.27 25.65 -7.77
C TYR A 136 -10.31 26.74 -8.00
#